data_df0a83f469b2ccf2fa8a413f29bc48d4
#
_entry.id   df0a83f469b2ccf2fa8a413f29bc48d4
#
_cell.length_a   1.000
_cell.length_b   1.000
_cell.length_c   1.000
_cell.angle_alpha   90.00
_cell.angle_beta   90.00
_cell.angle_gamma   90.00
#
_symmetry.space_group_name_H-M   'P 1'
#
loop_
_entity.id
_entity.type
_entity.pdbx_description
1 polymer ?
#
loop_
_entity_poly.entity_id
_entity_poly.type
_entity_poly.pdbx_seq_one_letter_code
_entity_poly.pdbx_strand_id
1 'polypeptide(L)'
;MNTFTPDLLECLAAIIEGGSFDKAAERLSITQSAVSQRLRTLETLSGTVLITRSRPLKATTAGRLLLKHTMQMRLLRSDLERDLRLLRPGSDSPLLAGERISIAVNADSIASWALPAFDAIVQQGLPLEIITDDQDFTQEWLREGQVLGCVTTLDKALRGCKVMPLGAMAYVAVARQATLERFCPGGFSRHNFRNLPFVAFNRKDDLQAEFISRLFRLKKVNLNQSFVPSSEGQVRAALAGWGASVVPELLVRPLLDTGELINLSPATQLHVSLYWHCWNLDSPLLHALTAAVTQAAGVLQH
;
A
#
# COMPACT_ATOMS: atom_id res chain seq x y z
N MET A 1 -11.54 34.51 17.16
CA MET A 1 -10.68 33.37 16.82
C MET A 1 -11.22 32.74 15.54
N ASN A 2 -10.47 32.81 14.45
CA ASN A 2 -10.85 32.14 13.20
C ASN A 2 -10.62 30.63 13.40
N THR A 3 -11.68 29.87 13.55
CA THR A 3 -11.61 28.44 13.83
C THR A 3 -11.90 27.64 12.57
N PHE A 4 -11.07 26.66 12.24
CA PHE A 4 -11.36 25.66 11.21
C PHE A 4 -12.51 24.77 11.72
N THR A 5 -13.74 25.08 11.31
CA THR A 5 -14.90 24.29 11.75
C THR A 5 -14.91 22.92 11.07
N PRO A 6 -15.47 21.88 11.71
CA PRO A 6 -15.60 20.57 11.10
C PRO A 6 -16.24 20.58 9.72
N ASP A 7 -17.29 21.38 9.52
CA ASP A 7 -18.00 21.50 8.24
C ASP A 7 -17.12 22.00 7.09
N LEU A 8 -16.20 22.92 7.36
CA LEU A 8 -15.27 23.44 6.36
C LEU A 8 -14.22 22.39 6.02
N LEU A 9 -13.71 21.69 7.02
CA LEU A 9 -12.72 20.63 6.85
C LEU A 9 -13.32 19.43 6.09
N GLU A 10 -14.54 19.01 6.45
CA GLU A 10 -15.28 17.96 5.76
C GLU A 10 -15.57 18.31 4.30
N CYS A 11 -15.82 19.60 4.02
CA CYS A 11 -16.01 20.06 2.65
C CYS A 11 -14.76 19.88 1.80
N LEU A 12 -13.56 20.21 2.31
CA LEU A 12 -12.28 19.95 1.62
C LEU A 12 -12.08 18.46 1.37
N ALA A 13 -12.33 17.63 2.40
CA ALA A 13 -12.20 16.18 2.29
C ALA A 13 -13.14 15.61 1.22
N ALA A 14 -14.41 15.99 1.21
CA ALA A 14 -15.39 15.54 0.24
C ALA A 14 -15.03 15.94 -1.21
N ILE A 15 -14.44 17.12 -1.43
CA ILE A 15 -13.98 17.57 -2.76
C ILE A 15 -12.86 16.68 -3.27
N ILE A 16 -11.88 16.38 -2.43
CA ILE A 16 -10.71 15.58 -2.84
C ILE A 16 -11.08 14.11 -3.03
N GLU A 17 -11.83 13.53 -2.10
CA GLU A 17 -12.29 12.14 -2.18
C GLU A 17 -13.26 11.92 -3.36
N GLY A 18 -14.14 12.87 -3.64
CA GLY A 18 -15.06 12.83 -4.78
C GLY A 18 -14.42 13.22 -6.11
N GLY A 19 -13.27 13.91 -6.09
CA GLY A 19 -12.57 14.40 -7.28
C GLY A 19 -13.30 15.52 -8.03
N SER A 20 -14.49 15.96 -7.55
CA SER A 20 -15.28 17.05 -8.14
C SER A 20 -16.17 17.75 -7.09
N PHE A 21 -16.55 19.00 -7.40
CA PHE A 21 -17.47 19.78 -6.55
C PHE A 21 -18.87 19.19 -6.52
N ASP A 22 -19.34 18.62 -7.63
CA ASP A 22 -20.68 18.02 -7.72
C ASP A 22 -20.82 16.79 -6.85
N LYS A 23 -19.83 15.87 -6.89
CA LYS A 23 -19.82 14.69 -6.01
C LYS A 23 -19.68 15.07 -4.54
N ALA A 24 -18.93 16.13 -4.22
CA ALA A 24 -18.86 16.65 -2.87
C ALA A 24 -20.20 17.21 -2.39
N ALA A 25 -20.94 17.92 -3.26
CA ALA A 25 -22.26 18.44 -2.98
C ALA A 25 -23.27 17.33 -2.68
N GLU A 26 -23.29 16.28 -3.52
CA GLU A 26 -24.12 15.10 -3.30
C GLU A 26 -23.80 14.42 -1.95
N ARG A 27 -22.51 14.17 -1.67
CA ARG A 27 -22.09 13.51 -0.44
C ARG A 27 -22.43 14.28 0.82
N LEU A 28 -22.31 15.60 0.77
CA LEU A 28 -22.60 16.48 1.91
C LEU A 28 -24.07 16.90 1.99
N SER A 29 -24.90 16.49 1.02
CA SER A 29 -26.32 16.88 0.90
C SER A 29 -26.51 18.40 0.91
N ILE A 30 -25.64 19.13 0.19
CA ILE A 30 -25.70 20.60 0.01
C ILE A 30 -25.55 20.97 -1.46
N THR A 31 -25.73 22.24 -1.82
CA THR A 31 -25.55 22.71 -3.19
C THR A 31 -24.06 22.83 -3.56
N GLN A 32 -23.74 22.70 -4.84
CA GLN A 32 -22.38 22.91 -5.37
C GLN A 32 -21.86 24.35 -5.07
N SER A 33 -22.76 25.34 -5.07
CA SER A 33 -22.41 26.71 -4.68
C SER A 33 -22.03 26.82 -3.20
N ALA A 34 -22.70 26.07 -2.31
CA ALA A 34 -22.37 26.03 -0.88
C ALA A 34 -20.99 25.34 -0.67
N VAL A 35 -20.70 24.27 -1.41
CA VAL A 35 -19.36 23.62 -1.39
C VAL A 35 -18.29 24.63 -1.80
N SER A 36 -18.50 25.36 -2.91
CA SER A 36 -17.56 26.39 -3.39
C SER A 36 -17.35 27.52 -2.37
N GLN A 37 -18.40 27.94 -1.70
CA GLN A 37 -18.32 28.98 -0.69
C GLN A 37 -17.58 28.50 0.57
N ARG A 38 -17.87 27.30 1.05
CA ARG A 38 -17.16 26.69 2.18
C ARG A 38 -15.65 26.56 1.90
N LEU A 39 -15.27 26.09 0.70
CA LEU A 39 -13.87 26.03 0.30
C LEU A 39 -13.23 27.42 0.31
N ARG A 40 -13.85 28.44 -0.29
CA ARG A 40 -13.33 29.82 -0.27
C ARG A 40 -13.14 30.35 1.16
N THR A 41 -14.10 30.08 2.04
CA THR A 41 -13.98 30.44 3.45
C THR A 41 -12.77 29.76 4.09
N LEU A 42 -12.57 28.47 3.84
CA LEU A 42 -11.44 27.71 4.37
C LEU A 42 -10.10 28.22 3.81
N GLU A 43 -10.03 28.54 2.52
CA GLU A 43 -8.85 29.14 1.87
C GLU A 43 -8.56 30.54 2.44
N THR A 44 -9.57 31.37 2.71
CA THR A 44 -9.40 32.65 3.37
C THR A 44 -8.86 32.50 4.79
N LEU A 45 -9.39 31.55 5.57
CA LEU A 45 -8.92 31.25 6.92
C LEU A 45 -7.50 30.72 6.96
N SER A 46 -7.11 29.90 5.97
CA SER A 46 -5.77 29.33 5.86
C SER A 46 -4.77 30.28 5.20
N GLY A 47 -5.21 31.37 4.58
CA GLY A 47 -4.36 32.32 3.87
C GLY A 47 -3.73 31.78 2.59
N THR A 48 -4.22 30.64 2.08
CA THR A 48 -3.62 29.99 0.89
C THR A 48 -4.62 29.11 0.16
N VAL A 49 -4.32 28.81 -1.11
CA VAL A 49 -5.10 27.89 -1.94
C VAL A 49 -4.91 26.46 -1.46
N LEU A 50 -5.99 25.72 -1.30
CA LEU A 50 -5.99 24.36 -0.75
C LEU A 50 -6.12 23.27 -1.79
N ILE A 51 -6.66 23.59 -2.98
CA ILE A 51 -6.79 22.64 -4.09
C ILE A 51 -6.19 23.19 -5.37
N THR A 52 -5.63 22.30 -6.20
CA THR A 52 -5.23 22.62 -7.57
C THR A 52 -6.36 22.22 -8.51
N ARG A 53 -6.62 23.08 -9.53
CA ARG A 53 -7.67 22.84 -10.55
C ARG A 53 -7.19 21.86 -11.64
N SER A 54 -6.55 20.74 -11.24
CA SER A 54 -6.23 19.63 -12.12
C SER A 54 -7.45 18.71 -12.33
N ARG A 55 -7.40 17.80 -13.26
CA ARG A 55 -8.40 16.74 -13.42
C ARG A 55 -7.69 15.39 -13.24
N PRO A 56 -7.98 14.65 -12.17
CA PRO A 56 -8.85 14.98 -11.03
C PRO A 56 -8.29 16.13 -10.17
N LEU A 57 -9.16 16.73 -9.33
CA LEU A 57 -8.77 17.76 -8.36
C LEU A 57 -7.76 17.17 -7.36
N LYS A 58 -6.72 17.95 -7.03
CA LYS A 58 -5.67 17.51 -6.09
C LYS A 58 -5.48 18.55 -4.99
N ALA A 59 -5.17 18.07 -3.78
CA ALA A 59 -4.83 18.96 -2.67
C ALA A 59 -3.43 19.57 -2.86
N THR A 60 -3.29 20.86 -2.51
CA THR A 60 -1.98 21.52 -2.35
C THR A 60 -1.27 21.00 -1.10
N THR A 61 -0.04 21.42 -0.85
CA THR A 61 0.67 21.06 0.40
C THR A 61 -0.12 21.50 1.64
N ALA A 62 -0.71 22.70 1.63
CA ALA A 62 -1.57 23.18 2.72
C ALA A 62 -2.87 22.36 2.80
N GLY A 63 -3.49 22.05 1.64
CA GLY A 63 -4.67 21.19 1.58
C GLY A 63 -4.42 19.80 2.17
N ARG A 64 -3.27 19.18 1.89
CA ARG A 64 -2.89 17.87 2.48
C ARG A 64 -2.73 17.92 4.00
N LEU A 65 -2.18 19.02 4.55
CA LEU A 65 -2.10 19.19 6.00
C LEU A 65 -3.49 19.22 6.65
N LEU A 66 -4.44 19.96 6.06
CA LEU A 66 -5.81 20.02 6.56
C LEU A 66 -6.55 18.70 6.36
N LEU A 67 -6.37 18.01 5.24
CA LEU A 67 -6.93 16.67 5.01
C LEU A 67 -6.45 15.67 6.06
N LYS A 68 -5.14 15.60 6.30
CA LYS A 68 -4.57 14.74 7.34
C LYS A 68 -5.22 15.04 8.69
N HIS A 69 -5.36 16.31 9.06
CA HIS A 69 -6.02 16.70 10.31
C HIS A 69 -7.50 16.28 10.33
N THR A 70 -8.22 16.46 9.24
CA THR A 70 -9.63 16.04 9.11
C THR A 70 -9.79 14.54 9.32
N MET A 71 -8.92 13.73 8.69
CA MET A 71 -8.96 12.27 8.84
C MET A 71 -8.64 11.82 10.28
N GLN A 72 -7.68 12.48 10.93
CA GLN A 72 -7.38 12.21 12.34
C GLN A 72 -8.57 12.54 13.24
N MET A 73 -9.27 13.64 13.00
CA MET A 73 -10.48 14.01 13.75
C MET A 73 -11.63 13.01 13.50
N ARG A 74 -11.81 12.54 12.26
CA ARG A 74 -12.80 11.49 11.94
C ARG A 74 -12.52 10.22 12.74
N LEU A 75 -11.27 9.76 12.75
CA LEU A 75 -10.87 8.57 13.48
C LEU A 75 -11.20 8.70 14.98
N LEU A 76 -10.77 9.79 15.61
CA LEU A 76 -11.01 10.00 17.05
C LEU A 76 -12.50 10.14 17.38
N ARG A 77 -13.29 10.73 16.47
CA ARG A 77 -14.75 10.81 16.61
C ARG A 77 -15.38 9.42 16.52
N SER A 78 -14.95 8.61 15.56
CA SER A 78 -15.42 7.23 15.38
C SER A 78 -15.12 6.38 16.61
N ASP A 79 -13.91 6.50 17.16
CA ASP A 79 -13.54 5.81 18.39
C ASP A 79 -14.45 6.23 19.57
N LEU A 80 -14.66 7.54 19.77
CA LEU A 80 -15.56 8.05 20.81
C LEU A 80 -17.01 7.54 20.64
N GLU A 81 -17.53 7.56 19.41
CA GLU A 81 -18.88 7.09 19.13
C GLU A 81 -19.02 5.58 19.38
N ARG A 82 -17.97 4.81 19.13
CA ARG A 82 -17.90 3.37 19.46
C ARG A 82 -17.94 3.17 20.98
N ASP A 83 -17.10 3.87 21.71
CA ASP A 83 -17.03 3.78 23.17
C ASP A 83 -18.37 4.15 23.83
N LEU A 84 -19.00 5.24 23.38
CA LEU A 84 -20.31 5.66 23.86
C LEU A 84 -21.42 4.64 23.56
N ARG A 85 -21.34 3.91 22.45
CA ARG A 85 -22.30 2.82 22.14
C ARG A 85 -22.15 1.66 23.09
N LEU A 86 -20.91 1.25 23.39
CA LEU A 86 -20.65 0.14 24.32
C LEU A 86 -21.22 0.41 25.72
N LEU A 87 -21.42 1.69 26.07
CA LEU A 87 -22.05 2.09 27.33
C LEU A 87 -23.61 2.00 27.31
N ARG A 88 -24.22 1.78 26.13
CA ARG A 88 -25.69 1.69 26.02
C ARG A 88 -26.15 0.25 26.13
N PRO A 89 -27.03 -0.12 27.08
CA PRO A 89 -27.58 -1.47 27.17
C PRO A 89 -28.36 -1.83 25.90
N GLY A 90 -28.08 -3.00 25.33
CA GLY A 90 -28.81 -3.57 24.18
C GLY A 90 -28.43 -3.04 22.80
N SER A 91 -27.27 -2.41 22.64
CA SER A 91 -26.79 -1.99 21.32
C SER A 91 -25.96 -3.08 20.63
N ASP A 92 -26.65 -4.06 20.04
CA ASP A 92 -26.04 -5.04 19.11
C ASP A 92 -25.90 -4.47 17.68
N SER A 93 -25.90 -3.15 17.53
CA SER A 93 -25.88 -2.54 16.21
C SER A 93 -24.48 -2.65 15.58
N PRO A 94 -24.35 -3.13 14.33
CA PRO A 94 -23.05 -3.21 13.66
C PRO A 94 -22.39 -1.84 13.55
N LEU A 95 -21.06 -1.85 13.54
CA LEU A 95 -20.19 -0.68 13.37
C LEU A 95 -20.69 0.25 12.26
N LEU A 96 -20.49 1.55 12.45
CA LEU A 96 -20.99 2.64 11.62
C LEU A 96 -21.05 2.30 10.12
N ALA A 97 -22.23 2.26 9.57
CA ALA A 97 -22.43 2.31 8.13
C ALA A 97 -21.87 3.65 7.62
N GLY A 98 -20.72 3.62 6.93
CA GLY A 98 -20.19 4.78 6.23
C GLY A 98 -18.71 5.10 6.40
N GLU A 99 -18.05 4.65 7.46
CA GLU A 99 -16.61 4.90 7.61
C GLU A 99 -15.78 3.76 7.01
N ARG A 100 -15.06 4.06 5.95
CA ARG A 100 -14.10 3.15 5.30
C ARG A 100 -12.75 3.31 5.95
N ILE A 101 -12.14 2.20 6.33
CA ILE A 101 -10.75 2.15 6.77
C ILE A 101 -9.87 2.04 5.53
N SER A 102 -9.01 3.02 5.30
CA SER A 102 -8.06 2.98 4.17
C SER A 102 -6.64 2.75 4.70
N ILE A 103 -5.95 1.79 4.10
CA ILE A 103 -4.55 1.45 4.37
C ILE A 103 -3.80 1.31 3.06
N ALA A 104 -2.49 1.56 3.06
CA ALA A 104 -1.65 1.35 1.88
C ALA A 104 -0.72 0.14 2.11
N VAL A 105 -0.74 -0.80 1.17
CA VAL A 105 0.09 -2.02 1.24
C VAL A 105 0.66 -2.29 -0.13
N ASN A 106 1.96 -2.59 -0.21
CA ASN A 106 2.60 -2.94 -1.48
C ASN A 106 2.07 -4.27 -2.04
N ALA A 107 2.08 -4.40 -3.37
CA ALA A 107 1.50 -5.53 -4.09
C ALA A 107 2.05 -6.90 -3.64
N ASP A 108 3.35 -6.97 -3.38
CA ASP A 108 4.01 -8.21 -2.94
C ASP A 108 3.54 -8.68 -1.57
N SER A 109 3.32 -7.73 -0.63
CA SER A 109 2.78 -8.04 0.69
C SER A 109 1.33 -8.53 0.60
N ILE A 110 0.49 -7.90 -0.24
CA ILE A 110 -0.89 -8.34 -0.45
C ILE A 110 -0.91 -9.76 -1.04
N ALA A 111 -0.10 -10.02 -2.04
CA ALA A 111 -0.05 -11.31 -2.73
C ALA A 111 0.49 -12.45 -1.85
N SER A 112 1.18 -12.15 -0.75
CA SER A 112 1.90 -13.17 0.02
C SER A 112 1.45 -13.33 1.47
N TRP A 113 1.39 -12.26 2.28
CA TRP A 113 1.23 -12.41 3.72
C TRP A 113 0.21 -11.45 4.37
N ALA A 114 -0.08 -10.29 3.76
CA ALA A 114 -0.76 -9.21 4.47
C ALA A 114 -2.28 -9.37 4.57
N LEU A 115 -2.96 -10.04 3.61
CA LEU A 115 -4.42 -10.15 3.61
C LEU A 115 -5.00 -10.76 4.88
N PRO A 116 -4.46 -11.86 5.44
CA PRO A 116 -4.99 -12.45 6.68
C PRO A 116 -5.00 -11.48 7.87
N ALA A 117 -4.15 -10.45 7.87
CA ALA A 117 -4.15 -9.44 8.93
C ALA A 117 -5.49 -8.69 9.05
N PHE A 118 -6.25 -8.62 7.98
CA PHE A 118 -7.45 -7.80 7.91
C PHE A 118 -8.75 -8.59 8.04
N ASP A 119 -8.69 -9.91 8.05
CA ASP A 119 -9.87 -10.78 8.12
C ASP A 119 -10.78 -10.45 9.30
N ALA A 120 -10.20 -10.31 10.52
CA ALA A 120 -10.97 -10.00 11.72
C ALA A 120 -11.65 -8.63 11.64
N ILE A 121 -11.02 -7.65 10.99
CA ILE A 121 -11.55 -6.29 10.83
C ILE A 121 -12.74 -6.30 9.87
N VAL A 122 -12.60 -6.99 8.75
CA VAL A 122 -13.66 -7.14 7.74
C VAL A 122 -14.84 -7.95 8.30
N GLN A 123 -14.57 -9.01 9.05
CA GLN A 123 -15.60 -9.83 9.72
C GLN A 123 -16.40 -9.05 10.77
N GLN A 124 -15.82 -8.02 11.39
CA GLN A 124 -16.52 -7.10 12.27
C GLN A 124 -17.41 -6.09 11.52
N GLY A 125 -17.48 -6.17 10.19
CA GLY A 125 -18.32 -5.32 9.35
C GLY A 125 -17.70 -3.94 9.06
N LEU A 126 -16.41 -3.73 9.32
CA LEU A 126 -15.71 -2.50 8.95
C LEU A 126 -15.29 -2.54 7.47
N PRO A 127 -15.79 -1.63 6.62
CA PRO A 127 -15.37 -1.57 5.23
C PRO A 127 -13.89 -1.21 5.15
N LEU A 128 -13.09 -2.06 4.51
CA LEU A 128 -11.66 -1.86 4.31
C LEU A 128 -11.38 -1.49 2.85
N GLU A 129 -10.56 -0.49 2.65
CA GLU A 129 -9.96 -0.15 1.37
C GLU A 129 -8.45 -0.34 1.45
N ILE A 130 -7.93 -1.19 0.58
CA ILE A 130 -6.48 -1.39 0.45
C ILE A 130 -6.03 -0.66 -0.80
N ILE A 131 -5.22 0.37 -0.61
CA ILE A 131 -4.57 1.09 -1.70
C ILE A 131 -3.24 0.40 -1.98
N THR A 132 -3.08 -0.07 -3.21
CA THR A 132 -1.86 -0.74 -3.65
C THR A 132 -1.02 0.19 -4.50
N ASP A 133 0.23 0.38 -4.12
CA ASP A 133 1.23 1.11 -4.87
C ASP A 133 2.56 0.36 -4.77
N ASP A 134 3.58 0.84 -5.49
CA ASP A 134 4.94 0.37 -5.33
C ASP A 134 5.40 0.58 -3.87
N GLN A 135 6.19 -0.34 -3.34
CA GLN A 135 6.65 -0.31 -1.95
C GLN A 135 7.37 0.99 -1.56
N ASP A 136 7.96 1.69 -2.53
CA ASP A 136 8.66 2.95 -2.34
C ASP A 136 7.72 4.18 -2.35
N PHE A 137 6.44 4.02 -2.72
CA PHE A 137 5.47 5.11 -2.83
C PHE A 137 4.31 5.00 -1.84
N THR A 138 4.12 3.88 -1.17
CA THR A 138 3.00 3.68 -0.23
C THR A 138 2.99 4.69 0.92
N GLN A 139 4.15 5.21 1.34
CA GLN A 139 4.24 6.23 2.39
C GLN A 139 3.65 7.59 2.01
N GLU A 140 3.53 7.91 0.72
CA GLU A 140 2.96 9.20 0.30
C GLU A 140 1.47 9.27 0.66
N TRP A 141 0.72 8.17 0.56
CA TRP A 141 -0.68 8.08 0.97
C TRP A 141 -0.86 8.41 2.46
N LEU A 142 0.07 7.94 3.32
CA LEU A 142 0.05 8.25 4.74
C LEU A 142 0.44 9.72 5.02
N ARG A 143 1.41 10.26 4.27
CA ARG A 143 1.80 11.67 4.36
C ARG A 143 0.66 12.59 3.96
N GLU A 144 -0.10 12.22 2.94
CA GLU A 144 -1.23 12.97 2.43
C GLU A 144 -2.49 12.82 3.29
N GLY A 145 -2.46 11.93 4.30
CA GLY A 145 -3.60 11.70 5.18
C GLY A 145 -4.71 10.87 4.56
N GLN A 146 -4.44 10.16 3.48
CA GLN A 146 -5.44 9.35 2.77
C GLN A 146 -5.58 7.95 3.35
N VAL A 147 -4.59 7.48 4.14
CA VAL A 147 -4.62 6.18 4.80
C VAL A 147 -4.26 6.31 6.28
N LEU A 148 -4.73 5.36 7.09
CA LEU A 148 -4.44 5.29 8.53
C LEU A 148 -3.05 4.72 8.82
N GLY A 149 -2.56 3.86 7.93
CA GLY A 149 -1.25 3.23 8.02
C GLY A 149 -0.80 2.69 6.67
N CYS A 150 0.49 2.38 6.57
CA CYS A 150 1.07 1.78 5.37
C CYS A 150 2.19 0.80 5.68
N VAL A 151 2.35 -0.20 4.80
CA VAL A 151 3.52 -1.07 4.72
C VAL A 151 4.48 -0.49 3.69
N THR A 152 5.74 -0.25 4.07
CA THR A 152 6.76 0.40 3.23
C THR A 152 8.17 -0.08 3.59
N THR A 153 9.16 0.25 2.77
CA THR A 153 10.59 0.01 3.03
C THR A 153 11.27 1.10 3.86
N LEU A 154 10.57 2.19 4.16
CA LEU A 154 11.11 3.32 4.92
C LEU A 154 11.29 2.95 6.40
N ASP A 155 12.52 2.99 6.89
CA ASP A 155 12.90 2.68 8.28
C ASP A 155 12.72 3.85 9.27
N LYS A 156 12.54 5.07 8.76
CA LYS A 156 12.41 6.29 9.56
C LYS A 156 10.96 6.72 9.69
N ALA A 157 10.54 6.98 10.93
CA ALA A 157 9.19 7.44 11.20
C ALA A 157 8.85 8.72 10.44
N LEU A 158 7.70 8.71 9.77
CA LEU A 158 7.12 9.92 9.19
C LEU A 158 6.65 10.87 10.30
N ARG A 159 6.65 12.18 10.02
CA ARG A 159 6.23 13.18 11.01
C ARG A 159 4.81 12.91 11.51
N GLY A 160 4.68 12.73 12.84
CA GLY A 160 3.41 12.42 13.49
C GLY A 160 2.92 10.97 13.30
N CYS A 161 3.84 10.07 12.92
CA CYS A 161 3.56 8.65 12.81
C CYS A 161 4.49 7.84 13.72
N LYS A 162 4.07 6.63 14.04
CA LYS A 162 4.90 5.56 14.61
C LYS A 162 5.42 4.69 13.47
N VAL A 163 6.58 4.08 13.67
CA VAL A 163 7.16 3.07 12.79
C VAL A 163 7.47 1.81 13.57
N MET A 164 7.16 0.65 12.99
CA MET A 164 7.47 -0.64 13.57
C MET A 164 8.07 -1.55 12.52
N PRO A 165 9.19 -2.24 12.81
CA PRO A 165 9.75 -3.23 11.91
C PRO A 165 8.80 -4.43 11.82
N LEU A 166 8.63 -4.95 10.61
CA LEU A 166 7.81 -6.16 10.34
C LEU A 166 8.68 -7.38 10.03
N GLY A 167 9.96 -7.19 9.71
CA GLY A 167 10.87 -8.22 9.22
C GLY A 167 11.26 -7.97 7.77
N ALA A 168 11.91 -8.95 7.16
CA ALA A 168 12.38 -8.88 5.79
C ALA A 168 11.67 -9.91 4.90
N MET A 169 11.17 -9.48 3.75
CA MET A 169 10.63 -10.35 2.72
C MET A 169 11.76 -10.87 1.85
N ALA A 170 11.87 -12.20 1.76
CA ALA A 170 12.83 -12.87 0.90
C ALA A 170 12.30 -12.95 -0.54
N TYR A 171 13.15 -12.65 -1.51
CA TYR A 171 12.87 -12.76 -2.94
C TYR A 171 13.80 -13.76 -3.59
N VAL A 172 13.25 -14.57 -4.48
CA VAL A 172 13.95 -15.62 -5.24
C VAL A 172 13.71 -15.45 -6.74
N ALA A 173 14.69 -15.82 -7.55
CA ALA A 173 14.53 -15.84 -9.00
C ALA A 173 13.97 -17.19 -9.44
N VAL A 174 12.84 -17.18 -10.12
CA VAL A 174 12.15 -18.40 -10.55
C VAL A 174 11.87 -18.41 -12.04
N ALA A 175 11.84 -19.59 -12.62
CA ALA A 175 11.41 -19.84 -13.98
C ALA A 175 10.87 -21.29 -14.11
N ARG A 176 10.23 -21.62 -15.23
CA ARG A 176 10.01 -23.02 -15.58
C ARG A 176 11.29 -23.68 -16.08
N GLN A 177 11.45 -24.97 -15.79
CA GLN A 177 12.60 -25.75 -16.26
C GLN A 177 12.73 -25.68 -17.79
N ALA A 178 11.63 -25.87 -18.53
CA ALA A 178 11.62 -25.79 -20.00
C ALA A 178 12.03 -24.41 -20.56
N THR A 179 11.68 -23.32 -19.82
CA THR A 179 12.09 -21.96 -20.19
C THR A 179 13.59 -21.78 -20.03
N LEU A 180 14.14 -22.30 -18.91
CA LEU A 180 15.56 -22.25 -18.67
C LEU A 180 16.34 -23.04 -19.74
N GLU A 181 15.92 -24.26 -20.05
CA GLU A 181 16.55 -25.10 -21.07
C GLU A 181 16.54 -24.46 -22.45
N ARG A 182 15.43 -23.78 -22.81
CA ARG A 182 15.28 -23.06 -24.09
C ARG A 182 16.26 -21.91 -24.24
N PHE A 183 16.42 -21.07 -23.21
CA PHE A 183 17.21 -19.84 -23.29
C PHE A 183 18.62 -19.95 -22.75
N CYS A 184 18.84 -20.90 -21.85
CA CYS A 184 20.12 -21.15 -21.20
C CYS A 184 20.45 -22.65 -21.22
N PRO A 185 20.64 -23.29 -22.41
CA PRO A 185 21.02 -24.68 -22.49
C PRO A 185 22.35 -24.88 -21.76
N GLY A 186 22.39 -25.87 -20.86
CA GLY A 186 23.55 -26.12 -19.97
C GLY A 186 23.50 -25.37 -18.62
N GLY A 187 22.38 -24.71 -18.31
CA GLY A 187 22.12 -24.08 -17.01
C GLY A 187 22.30 -22.55 -16.99
N PHE A 188 21.81 -21.95 -15.91
CA PHE A 188 21.85 -20.49 -15.71
C PHE A 188 23.25 -20.05 -15.23
N SER A 189 23.84 -19.09 -15.93
CA SER A 189 25.23 -18.68 -15.67
C SER A 189 25.47 -17.20 -16.00
N ARG A 190 26.65 -16.69 -15.56
CA ARG A 190 27.13 -15.33 -15.87
C ARG A 190 27.26 -15.06 -17.37
N HIS A 191 27.48 -16.10 -18.19
CA HIS A 191 27.71 -15.94 -19.63
C HIS A 191 26.43 -15.89 -20.45
N ASN A 192 25.33 -16.49 -19.96
CA ASN A 192 24.09 -16.63 -20.72
C ASN A 192 22.85 -15.98 -20.10
N PHE A 193 22.90 -15.39 -18.91
CA PHE A 193 21.74 -14.78 -18.24
C PHE A 193 21.01 -13.75 -19.11
N ARG A 194 21.71 -13.07 -20.03
CA ARG A 194 21.12 -12.09 -20.95
C ARG A 194 20.21 -12.69 -22.00
N ASN A 195 20.34 -13.99 -22.25
CA ASN A 195 19.47 -14.70 -23.19
C ASN A 195 18.10 -15.00 -22.59
N LEU A 196 18.04 -15.14 -21.24
CA LEU A 196 16.80 -15.40 -20.52
C LEU A 196 15.99 -14.11 -20.40
N PRO A 197 14.74 -14.05 -20.92
CA PRO A 197 13.84 -12.96 -20.67
C PRO A 197 13.48 -12.88 -19.18
N PHE A 198 13.19 -11.66 -18.69
CA PHE A 198 12.71 -11.44 -17.32
C PHE A 198 11.33 -10.78 -17.34
N VAL A 199 10.52 -11.10 -16.35
CA VAL A 199 9.23 -10.43 -16.09
C VAL A 199 9.42 -9.60 -14.83
N ALA A 200 9.19 -8.29 -14.95
CA ALA A 200 9.31 -7.30 -13.87
C ALA A 200 7.95 -6.64 -13.61
N PHE A 201 7.78 -6.00 -12.47
CA PHE A 201 6.53 -5.33 -12.10
C PHE A 201 6.27 -4.11 -13.00
N ASN A 202 7.22 -3.19 -13.08
CA ASN A 202 7.16 -2.01 -13.91
C ASN A 202 8.58 -1.54 -14.31
N ARG A 203 8.67 -0.41 -15.02
CA ARG A 203 9.95 0.13 -15.50
C ARG A 203 10.85 0.71 -14.40
N LYS A 204 10.34 0.87 -13.18
CA LYS A 204 11.08 1.35 -12.01
C LYS A 204 11.52 0.21 -11.10
N ASP A 205 11.05 -1.00 -11.37
CA ASP A 205 11.38 -2.21 -10.60
C ASP A 205 12.78 -2.68 -10.98
N ASP A 206 13.71 -2.51 -10.05
CA ASP A 206 15.12 -2.89 -10.19
C ASP A 206 15.45 -4.26 -9.57
N LEU A 207 14.48 -4.97 -8.95
CA LEU A 207 14.71 -6.24 -8.24
C LEU A 207 15.36 -7.30 -9.13
N GLN A 208 14.92 -7.38 -10.38
CA GLN A 208 15.49 -8.36 -11.36
C GLN A 208 16.97 -8.07 -11.61
N ALA A 209 17.31 -6.80 -11.85
CA ALA A 209 18.67 -6.36 -12.12
C ALA A 209 19.54 -6.46 -10.87
N GLU A 210 19.00 -6.13 -9.70
CA GLU A 210 19.68 -6.25 -8.42
C GLU A 210 20.02 -7.73 -8.09
N PHE A 211 19.06 -8.64 -8.29
CA PHE A 211 19.29 -10.08 -8.09
C PHE A 211 20.45 -10.58 -8.95
N ILE A 212 20.43 -10.28 -10.25
CA ILE A 212 21.49 -10.69 -11.19
C ILE A 212 22.83 -10.02 -10.86
N SER A 213 22.79 -8.73 -10.49
CA SER A 213 23.97 -7.99 -10.03
C SER A 213 24.63 -8.66 -8.83
N ARG A 214 23.83 -9.05 -7.83
CA ARG A 214 24.29 -9.72 -6.61
C ARG A 214 24.80 -11.12 -6.92
N LEU A 215 24.05 -11.92 -7.69
CA LEU A 215 24.40 -13.28 -8.04
C LEU A 215 25.74 -13.37 -8.78
N PHE A 216 25.93 -12.51 -9.79
CA PHE A 216 27.12 -12.58 -10.64
C PHE A 216 28.17 -11.49 -10.34
N ARG A 217 27.98 -10.69 -9.28
CA ARG A 217 28.88 -9.60 -8.86
C ARG A 217 29.12 -8.61 -10.01
N LEU A 218 28.04 -8.13 -10.62
CA LEU A 218 28.07 -7.19 -11.75
C LEU A 218 27.71 -5.79 -11.28
N LYS A 219 28.38 -4.76 -11.79
CA LYS A 219 28.08 -3.34 -11.44
C LYS A 219 26.87 -2.79 -12.19
N LYS A 220 26.62 -3.30 -13.39
CA LYS A 220 25.51 -2.85 -14.24
C LYS A 220 24.94 -4.04 -14.98
N VAL A 221 23.63 -4.18 -14.91
CA VAL A 221 22.88 -5.27 -15.52
C VAL A 221 21.79 -4.69 -16.42
N ASN A 222 21.79 -5.11 -17.68
CA ASN A 222 20.68 -4.84 -18.60
C ASN A 222 20.02 -6.17 -18.93
N LEU A 223 18.71 -6.24 -18.76
CA LEU A 223 17.90 -7.43 -18.99
C LEU A 223 16.88 -7.17 -20.10
N ASN A 224 16.53 -8.21 -20.83
CA ASN A 224 15.37 -8.20 -21.69
C ASN A 224 14.12 -8.39 -20.82
N GLN A 225 13.26 -7.37 -20.69
CA GLN A 225 12.19 -7.37 -19.73
C GLN A 225 10.81 -7.16 -20.36
N SER A 226 9.86 -7.95 -19.90
CA SER A 226 8.44 -7.70 -20.01
C SER A 226 7.90 -7.17 -18.70
N PHE A 227 6.85 -6.34 -18.73
CA PHE A 227 6.31 -5.69 -17.53
C PHE A 227 4.89 -6.16 -17.24
N VAL A 228 4.68 -6.69 -16.04
CA VAL A 228 3.37 -7.16 -15.55
C VAL A 228 3.16 -6.57 -14.15
N PRO A 229 2.31 -5.53 -13.99
CA PRO A 229 2.15 -4.78 -12.74
C PRO A 229 1.26 -5.55 -11.73
N SER A 230 1.63 -6.77 -11.43
CA SER A 230 0.97 -7.66 -10.47
C SER A 230 1.95 -8.76 -10.07
N SER A 231 2.18 -8.95 -8.78
CA SER A 231 3.07 -10.00 -8.26
C SER A 231 2.59 -11.39 -8.66
N GLU A 232 1.30 -11.67 -8.50
CA GLU A 232 0.68 -12.93 -8.98
C GLU A 232 0.75 -13.04 -10.50
N GLY A 233 0.57 -11.92 -11.23
CA GLY A 233 0.68 -11.86 -12.67
C GLY A 233 2.08 -12.22 -13.17
N GLN A 234 3.13 -11.80 -12.47
CA GLN A 234 4.52 -12.17 -12.76
C GLN A 234 4.73 -13.68 -12.59
N VAL A 235 4.21 -14.27 -11.51
CA VAL A 235 4.28 -15.73 -11.29
C VAL A 235 3.55 -16.48 -12.41
N ARG A 236 2.34 -16.04 -12.80
CA ARG A 236 1.60 -16.63 -13.93
C ARG A 236 2.34 -16.50 -15.25
N ALA A 237 3.01 -15.38 -15.51
CA ALA A 237 3.82 -15.19 -16.70
C ALA A 237 5.05 -16.12 -16.73
N ALA A 238 5.70 -16.31 -15.58
CA ALA A 238 6.79 -17.27 -15.43
C ALA A 238 6.31 -18.71 -15.68
N LEU A 239 5.15 -19.10 -15.13
CA LEU A 239 4.50 -20.40 -15.41
C LEU A 239 4.10 -20.56 -16.87
N ALA A 240 3.72 -19.50 -17.55
CA ALA A 240 3.41 -19.52 -18.99
C ALA A 240 4.68 -19.54 -19.88
N GLY A 241 5.88 -19.48 -19.27
CA GLY A 241 7.15 -19.56 -20.01
C GLY A 241 7.60 -18.25 -20.66
N TRP A 242 7.11 -17.09 -20.18
CA TRP A 242 7.53 -15.78 -20.70
C TRP A 242 8.99 -15.47 -20.34
N GLY A 243 9.49 -16.03 -19.24
CA GLY A 243 10.84 -15.80 -18.75
C GLY A 243 10.99 -16.14 -17.27
N ALA A 244 12.04 -15.62 -16.66
CA ALA A 244 12.25 -15.64 -15.23
C ALA A 244 11.62 -14.42 -14.54
N SER A 245 11.34 -14.53 -13.24
CA SER A 245 10.92 -13.40 -12.42
C SER A 245 11.56 -13.49 -11.05
N VAL A 246 11.88 -12.35 -10.43
CA VAL A 246 12.27 -12.24 -9.02
C VAL A 246 11.03 -11.83 -8.24
N VAL A 247 10.56 -12.73 -7.39
CA VAL A 247 9.27 -12.62 -6.69
C VAL A 247 9.41 -13.04 -5.23
N PRO A 248 8.48 -12.66 -4.35
CA PRO A 248 8.49 -13.13 -2.97
C PRO A 248 8.52 -14.66 -2.89
N GLU A 249 9.45 -15.20 -2.10
CA GLU A 249 9.55 -16.64 -1.88
C GLU A 249 8.27 -17.24 -1.32
N LEU A 250 7.61 -16.53 -0.39
CA LEU A 250 6.33 -16.95 0.21
C LEU A 250 5.25 -17.20 -0.85
N LEU A 251 5.22 -16.40 -1.92
CA LEU A 251 4.25 -16.52 -3.00
C LEU A 251 4.47 -17.76 -3.88
N VAL A 252 5.73 -18.16 -4.06
CA VAL A 252 6.09 -19.23 -5.02
C VAL A 252 6.51 -20.54 -4.35
N ARG A 253 6.60 -20.58 -3.03
CA ARG A 253 6.99 -21.78 -2.28
C ARG A 253 6.20 -23.03 -2.68
N PRO A 254 4.85 -22.99 -2.79
CA PRO A 254 4.09 -24.17 -3.23
C PRO A 254 4.47 -24.65 -4.64
N LEU A 255 4.79 -23.71 -5.55
CA LEU A 255 5.17 -24.02 -6.93
C LEU A 255 6.61 -24.56 -7.04
N LEU A 256 7.48 -24.15 -6.12
CA LEU A 256 8.82 -24.71 -5.98
C LEU A 256 8.76 -26.13 -5.42
N ASP A 257 7.90 -26.37 -4.43
CA ASP A 257 7.72 -27.69 -3.80
C ASP A 257 7.14 -28.71 -4.78
N THR A 258 6.25 -28.29 -5.70
CA THR A 258 5.70 -29.16 -6.75
C THR A 258 6.59 -29.28 -7.98
N GLY A 259 7.64 -28.45 -8.10
CA GLY A 259 8.53 -28.43 -9.26
C GLY A 259 7.93 -27.76 -10.51
N GLU A 260 6.78 -27.08 -10.40
CA GLU A 260 6.21 -26.29 -11.51
C GLU A 260 7.10 -25.10 -11.86
N LEU A 261 7.73 -24.51 -10.86
CA LEU A 261 8.81 -23.53 -10.99
C LEU A 261 10.09 -24.06 -10.35
N ILE A 262 11.21 -23.61 -10.84
CA ILE A 262 12.53 -23.87 -10.26
C ILE A 262 13.16 -22.57 -9.77
N ASN A 263 13.91 -22.65 -8.67
CA ASN A 263 14.73 -21.55 -8.20
C ASN A 263 16.05 -21.53 -9.00
N LEU A 264 16.32 -20.43 -9.70
CA LEU A 264 17.50 -20.28 -10.55
C LEU A 264 18.82 -20.23 -9.76
N SER A 265 18.77 -19.87 -8.49
CA SER A 265 19.93 -19.80 -7.60
C SER A 265 19.51 -19.95 -6.13
N PRO A 266 19.37 -21.19 -5.61
CA PRO A 266 18.95 -21.43 -4.23
C PRO A 266 19.84 -20.77 -3.16
N ALA A 267 21.11 -20.53 -3.48
CA ALA A 267 22.05 -19.89 -2.58
C ALA A 267 21.97 -18.36 -2.56
N THR A 268 21.11 -17.75 -3.40
CA THR A 268 21.00 -16.30 -3.52
C THR A 268 19.56 -15.86 -3.28
N GLN A 269 19.37 -14.99 -2.29
CA GLN A 269 18.11 -14.32 -2.01
C GLN A 269 18.35 -12.82 -1.88
N LEU A 270 17.37 -12.03 -2.27
CA LEU A 270 17.27 -10.62 -1.86
C LEU A 270 16.35 -10.53 -0.64
N HIS A 271 16.69 -9.65 0.28
CA HIS A 271 15.88 -9.39 1.47
C HIS A 271 15.49 -7.92 1.47
N VAL A 272 14.21 -7.67 1.49
CA VAL A 272 13.64 -6.32 1.54
C VAL A 272 12.99 -6.13 2.91
N SER A 273 13.58 -5.26 3.73
CA SER A 273 13.04 -4.92 5.05
C SER A 273 11.74 -4.15 4.91
N LEU A 274 10.72 -4.55 5.66
CA LEU A 274 9.40 -3.94 5.66
C LEU A 274 9.09 -3.34 7.03
N TYR A 275 8.37 -2.23 7.00
CA TYR A 275 7.98 -1.46 8.17
C TYR A 275 6.50 -1.09 8.08
N TRP A 276 5.81 -1.17 9.22
CA TRP A 276 4.47 -0.63 9.39
C TRP A 276 4.56 0.79 9.91
N HIS A 277 3.98 1.73 9.19
CA HIS A 277 3.80 3.10 9.65
C HIS A 277 2.33 3.37 9.88
N CYS A 278 1.98 3.98 11.01
CA CYS A 278 0.63 4.45 11.28
C CYS A 278 0.67 5.77 12.06
N TRP A 279 -0.44 6.49 12.12
CA TRP A 279 -0.49 7.71 12.91
C TRP A 279 -0.20 7.44 14.38
N ASN A 280 0.52 8.36 15.02
CA ASN A 280 0.80 8.32 16.46
C ASN A 280 -0.38 8.91 17.23
N LEU A 281 -1.51 8.21 17.21
CA LEU A 281 -2.73 8.53 17.94
C LEU A 281 -3.05 7.38 18.88
N ASP A 282 -3.66 7.72 20.02
CA ASP A 282 -4.25 6.73 20.91
C ASP A 282 -5.65 6.39 20.40
N SER A 283 -5.72 5.30 19.64
CA SER A 283 -6.92 4.84 18.95
C SER A 283 -6.99 3.31 19.03
N PRO A 284 -8.08 2.74 19.58
CA PRO A 284 -8.28 1.30 19.61
C PRO A 284 -8.20 0.66 18.22
N LEU A 285 -8.71 1.34 17.19
CA LEU A 285 -8.63 0.85 15.82
C LEU A 285 -7.20 0.77 15.31
N LEU A 286 -6.37 1.81 15.55
CA LEU A 286 -4.96 1.79 15.16
C LEU A 286 -4.17 0.73 15.91
N HIS A 287 -4.49 0.49 17.18
CA HIS A 287 -3.87 -0.57 17.98
C HIS A 287 -4.24 -1.95 17.41
N ALA A 288 -5.52 -2.19 17.09
CA ALA A 288 -5.98 -3.43 16.50
C ALA A 288 -5.35 -3.70 15.13
N LEU A 289 -5.33 -2.69 14.24
CA LEU A 289 -4.65 -2.76 12.93
C LEU A 289 -3.17 -3.10 13.07
N THR A 290 -2.50 -2.41 13.99
CA THR A 290 -1.08 -2.61 14.27
C THR A 290 -0.79 -4.03 14.75
N ALA A 291 -1.56 -4.50 15.73
CA ALA A 291 -1.42 -5.87 16.25
C ALA A 291 -1.65 -6.91 15.16
N ALA A 292 -2.69 -6.75 14.34
CA ALA A 292 -3.03 -7.66 13.25
C ALA A 292 -1.94 -7.71 12.17
N VAL A 293 -1.43 -6.55 11.73
CA VAL A 293 -0.34 -6.48 10.73
C VAL A 293 0.95 -7.08 11.29
N THR A 294 1.30 -6.77 12.55
CA THR A 294 2.50 -7.33 13.19
C THR A 294 2.41 -8.85 13.34
N GLN A 295 1.24 -9.36 13.73
CA GLN A 295 1.01 -10.81 13.85
C GLN A 295 1.13 -11.51 12.49
N ALA A 296 0.49 -10.98 11.44
CA ALA A 296 0.58 -11.56 10.10
C ALA A 296 2.00 -11.51 9.54
N ALA A 297 2.76 -10.46 9.86
CA ALA A 297 4.17 -10.33 9.48
C ALA A 297 5.12 -11.34 10.15
N GLY A 298 4.66 -12.12 11.12
CA GLY A 298 5.46 -13.17 11.79
C GLY A 298 5.98 -14.26 10.85
N VAL A 299 5.50 -14.33 9.61
CA VAL A 299 6.03 -15.23 8.56
C VAL A 299 7.25 -14.64 7.82
N LEU A 300 7.55 -13.36 8.02
CA LEU A 300 8.73 -12.71 7.46
C LEU A 300 9.98 -13.10 8.25
N GLN A 301 11.14 -12.99 7.62
CA GLN A 301 12.42 -13.27 8.27
C GLN A 301 12.82 -12.12 9.21
N HIS A 302 13.38 -12.44 10.36
CA HIS A 302 13.84 -11.50 11.38
C HIS A 302 15.35 -11.47 11.52
#